data_1ce9cb44f2ceebc4710a976c1afab14b
#
_entry.id   1ce9cb44f2ceebc4710a976c1afab14b
#
_cell.length_a   1.000
_cell.length_b   1.000
_cell.length_c   1.000
_cell.angle_alpha   90.00
_cell.angle_beta   90.00
_cell.angle_gamma   90.00
#
_symmetry.space_group_name_H-M   'P 1'
#
loop_
_entity.id
_entity.type
_entity.pdbx_description
1 polymer ?
#
loop_
_entity_poly.entity_id
_entity_poly.type
_entity_poly.pdbx_seq_one_letter_code
_entity_poly.pdbx_strand_id
1 'polypeptide(L)'
;LLDFYGAHAGCLFACDQDTINGALRGQIRTLPPKYNFFTNYRYFRYDTLYGLCRAYEEVGREAFAEAKRYPVVLHYLGDERPWIAGNRNHYRKLYETYLDRTPWKGTPKQTGKELYMFLWWGLNKATLLCPGLRLWISRRFGMKVIDARKKS
;
A
#
# COMPACT_ATOMS: atom_id res chain seq x y z
N LEU A 1 7.21 10.21 -21.73
CA LEU A 1 6.53 10.30 -20.42
C LEU A 1 5.75 11.62 -20.31
N LEU A 2 6.40 12.76 -20.51
CA LEU A 2 5.76 14.09 -20.39
C LEU A 2 4.62 14.26 -21.40
N ASP A 3 4.79 13.82 -22.63
CA ASP A 3 3.75 13.89 -23.67
C ASP A 3 2.52 13.06 -23.29
N PHE A 4 2.75 11.85 -22.74
CA PHE A 4 1.66 11.01 -22.24
C PHE A 4 0.94 11.67 -21.06
N TYR A 5 1.70 12.21 -20.11
CA TYR A 5 1.13 12.92 -18.97
C TYR A 5 0.32 14.14 -19.43
N GLY A 6 0.86 14.94 -20.34
CA GLY A 6 0.17 16.12 -20.88
C GLY A 6 -1.15 15.80 -21.58
N ALA A 7 -1.15 14.71 -22.37
CA ALA A 7 -2.36 14.25 -23.09
C ALA A 7 -3.45 13.69 -22.14
N HIS A 8 -3.10 13.25 -20.92
CA HIS A 8 -4.01 12.62 -19.96
C HIS A 8 -4.10 13.39 -18.63
N ALA A 9 -3.57 14.61 -18.55
CA ALA A 9 -3.57 15.42 -17.33
C ALA A 9 -5.00 15.59 -16.78
N GLY A 10 -5.15 15.35 -15.47
CA GLY A 10 -6.44 15.37 -14.78
C GLY A 10 -7.24 14.06 -14.83
N CYS A 11 -6.89 13.10 -15.71
CA CYS A 11 -7.55 11.79 -15.79
C CYS A 11 -6.77 10.67 -15.12
N LEU A 12 -5.54 10.92 -14.68
CA LEU A 12 -4.66 9.93 -14.06
C LEU A 12 -4.94 9.82 -12.55
N PHE A 13 -5.31 8.63 -12.09
CA PHE A 13 -5.63 8.36 -10.69
C PHE A 13 -4.38 8.34 -9.81
N ALA A 14 -3.35 7.63 -10.26
CA ALA A 14 -2.07 7.46 -9.57
C ALA A 14 -0.92 8.26 -10.24
N CYS A 15 -1.26 9.36 -10.90
CA CYS A 15 -0.35 10.35 -11.47
C CYS A 15 0.90 9.75 -12.17
N ASP A 16 2.00 9.66 -11.44
CA ASP A 16 3.28 9.13 -11.90
C ASP A 16 3.23 7.65 -12.31
N GLN A 17 2.56 6.81 -11.55
CA GLN A 17 2.44 5.39 -11.84
C GLN A 17 1.61 5.13 -13.09
N ASP A 18 0.48 5.83 -13.24
CA ASP A 18 -0.35 5.72 -14.44
C ASP A 18 0.41 6.23 -15.66
N THR A 19 1.18 7.31 -15.52
CA THR A 19 2.02 7.86 -16.59
C THR A 19 3.09 6.85 -17.02
N ILE A 20 3.81 6.25 -16.07
CA ILE A 20 4.85 5.26 -16.36
C ILE A 20 4.24 4.03 -17.04
N ASN A 21 3.15 3.49 -16.47
CA ASN A 21 2.50 2.29 -16.98
C ASN A 21 1.89 2.51 -18.37
N GLY A 22 1.31 3.68 -18.63
CA GLY A 22 0.72 4.00 -19.90
C GLY A 22 1.78 4.29 -21.00
N ALA A 23 2.72 5.17 -20.69
CA ALA A 23 3.74 5.59 -21.66
C ALA A 23 4.77 4.50 -22.00
N LEU A 24 5.07 3.61 -21.04
CA LEU A 24 6.06 2.54 -21.20
C LEU A 24 5.42 1.14 -21.28
N ARG A 25 4.17 1.07 -21.72
CA ARG A 25 3.44 -0.20 -21.86
C ARG A 25 4.25 -1.19 -22.71
N GLY A 26 4.45 -2.40 -22.15
CA GLY A 26 5.22 -3.46 -22.80
C GLY A 26 6.76 -3.30 -22.72
N GLN A 27 7.27 -2.22 -22.12
CA GLN A 27 8.69 -1.97 -21.91
C GLN A 27 9.10 -2.06 -20.44
N ILE A 28 8.13 -2.31 -19.53
CA ILE A 28 8.38 -2.38 -18.10
C ILE A 28 8.74 -3.82 -17.73
N ARG A 29 9.90 -3.99 -17.08
CA ARG A 29 10.28 -5.24 -16.45
C ARG A 29 9.94 -5.16 -14.95
N THR A 30 9.09 -6.07 -14.48
CA THR A 30 8.73 -6.16 -13.07
C THR A 30 9.82 -6.87 -12.27
N LEU A 31 10.04 -6.42 -11.05
CA LEU A 31 10.91 -7.10 -10.09
C LEU A 31 10.09 -8.04 -9.20
N PRO A 32 10.72 -9.07 -8.60
CA PRO A 32 10.06 -9.88 -7.58
C PRO A 32 9.46 -9.01 -6.46
N PRO A 33 8.29 -9.38 -5.90
CA PRO A 33 7.54 -8.53 -4.96
C PRO A 33 8.29 -8.21 -3.66
N LYS A 34 9.34 -8.96 -3.31
CA LYS A 34 10.20 -8.66 -2.15
C LYS A 34 10.94 -7.32 -2.27
N TYR A 35 11.16 -6.81 -3.49
CA TYR A 35 11.81 -5.52 -3.73
C TYR A 35 10.85 -4.33 -3.74
N ASN A 36 9.56 -4.58 -3.60
CA ASN A 36 8.52 -3.56 -3.40
C ASN A 36 7.36 -4.15 -2.60
N PHE A 37 7.66 -4.62 -1.39
CA PHE A 37 6.68 -5.28 -0.55
C PHE A 37 5.77 -4.26 0.11
N PHE A 38 4.53 -4.17 -0.35
CA PHE A 38 3.51 -3.36 0.29
C PHE A 38 3.18 -3.91 1.68
N THR A 39 3.31 -3.09 2.71
CA THR A 39 3.14 -3.53 4.10
C THR A 39 1.75 -4.10 4.38
N ASN A 40 0.72 -3.67 3.64
CA ASN A 40 -0.63 -4.22 3.74
C ASN A 40 -0.77 -5.63 3.16
N TYR A 41 0.16 -6.12 2.33
CA TYR A 41 0.17 -7.53 1.87
C TYR A 41 0.24 -8.52 3.04
N ARG A 42 0.72 -8.09 4.20
CA ARG A 42 0.73 -8.93 5.38
C ARG A 42 -0.66 -9.40 5.81
N TYR A 43 -1.69 -8.62 5.52
CA TYR A 43 -3.08 -8.94 5.87
C TYR A 43 -3.78 -9.88 4.88
N PHE A 44 -3.15 -10.17 3.75
CA PHE A 44 -3.77 -10.95 2.69
C PHE A 44 -3.02 -12.26 2.40
N ARG A 45 -3.78 -13.27 2.00
CA ARG A 45 -3.24 -14.49 1.42
C ARG A 45 -3.08 -14.29 -0.10
N TYR A 46 -2.18 -15.06 -0.72
CA TYR A 46 -1.98 -15.02 -2.17
C TYR A 46 -3.30 -15.21 -2.93
N ASP A 47 -4.08 -16.25 -2.57
CA ASP A 47 -5.36 -16.56 -3.24
C ASP A 47 -6.36 -15.39 -3.19
N THR A 48 -6.33 -14.63 -2.11
CA THR A 48 -7.18 -13.45 -1.96
C THR A 48 -6.79 -12.35 -2.95
N LEU A 49 -5.48 -12.10 -3.10
CA LEU A 49 -4.97 -11.09 -4.03
C LEU A 49 -5.12 -11.54 -5.48
N TYR A 50 -4.85 -12.81 -5.77
CA TYR A 50 -5.07 -13.41 -7.08
C TYR A 50 -6.52 -13.30 -7.53
N GLY A 51 -7.48 -13.57 -6.64
CA GLY A 51 -8.90 -13.39 -6.91
C GLY A 51 -9.33 -11.94 -7.14
N LEU A 52 -8.50 -10.96 -6.75
CA LEU A 52 -8.74 -9.55 -7.03
C LEU A 52 -8.24 -9.12 -8.40
N CYS A 53 -7.05 -9.56 -8.76
CA CYS A 53 -6.39 -9.17 -9.99
C CYS A 53 -5.49 -10.32 -10.48
N ARG A 54 -5.74 -10.78 -11.70
CA ARG A 54 -4.94 -11.85 -12.32
C ARG A 54 -3.47 -11.48 -12.56
N ALA A 55 -3.12 -10.20 -12.50
CA ALA A 55 -1.72 -9.78 -12.55
C ALA A 55 -0.85 -10.44 -11.45
N TYR A 56 -1.44 -10.89 -10.34
CA TYR A 56 -0.74 -11.68 -9.33
C TYR A 56 -0.35 -13.08 -9.81
N GLU A 57 -0.89 -13.56 -10.92
CA GLU A 57 -0.47 -14.83 -11.55
C GLU A 57 1.00 -14.80 -11.95
N GLU A 58 1.45 -13.70 -12.55
CA GLU A 58 2.86 -13.50 -12.95
C GLU A 58 3.81 -13.48 -11.75
N VAL A 59 3.34 -13.03 -10.59
CA VAL A 59 4.11 -13.04 -9.35
C VAL A 59 4.35 -14.44 -8.84
N GLY A 60 3.34 -15.31 -8.90
CA GLY A 60 3.37 -16.65 -8.37
C GLY A 60 3.28 -16.74 -6.84
N ARG A 61 2.79 -17.86 -6.36
CA ARG A 61 2.58 -18.13 -4.93
C ARG A 61 3.88 -18.16 -4.12
N GLU A 62 4.91 -18.79 -4.68
CA GLU A 62 6.20 -18.95 -3.99
C GLU A 62 6.93 -17.62 -3.82
N ALA A 63 7.01 -16.81 -4.88
CA ALA A 63 7.62 -15.50 -4.82
C ALA A 63 6.88 -14.55 -3.85
N PHE A 64 5.54 -14.67 -3.77
CA PHE A 64 4.76 -13.92 -2.79
C PHE A 64 5.02 -14.40 -1.35
N ALA A 65 5.12 -15.70 -1.12
CA ALA A 65 5.44 -16.28 0.19
C ALA A 65 6.85 -15.87 0.64
N GLU A 66 7.82 -15.91 -0.27
CA GLU A 66 9.19 -15.42 -0.03
C GLU A 66 9.19 -13.95 0.35
N ALA A 67 8.47 -13.11 -0.41
CA ALA A 67 8.37 -11.68 -0.14
C ALA A 67 7.77 -11.37 1.24
N LYS A 68 6.79 -12.16 1.68
CA LYS A 68 6.22 -12.02 3.03
C LYS A 68 7.20 -12.41 4.14
N ARG A 69 8.08 -13.37 3.87
CA ARG A 69 9.04 -13.89 4.85
C ARG A 69 10.30 -13.03 4.91
N TYR A 70 10.77 -12.59 3.75
CA TYR A 70 12.03 -11.87 3.59
C TYR A 70 11.88 -10.65 2.68
N PRO A 71 11.09 -9.63 3.08
CA PRO A 71 10.99 -8.40 2.30
C PRO A 71 12.33 -7.68 2.30
N VAL A 72 12.78 -7.25 1.11
CA VAL A 72 14.02 -6.48 0.95
C VAL A 72 13.74 -4.98 1.04
N VAL A 73 12.67 -4.54 0.35
CA VAL A 73 12.19 -3.14 0.41
C VAL A 73 10.75 -3.13 0.91
N LEU A 74 10.53 -2.45 2.02
CA LEU A 74 9.19 -2.23 2.59
C LEU A 74 8.60 -0.94 2.04
N HIS A 75 7.45 -1.04 1.40
CA HIS A 75 6.69 0.10 0.91
C HIS A 75 5.48 0.36 1.81
N TYR A 76 5.53 1.44 2.57
CA TYR A 76 4.42 1.88 3.42
C TYR A 76 3.37 2.60 2.59
N LEU A 77 2.32 1.89 2.19
CA LEU A 77 1.29 2.38 1.29
C LEU A 77 0.06 2.91 2.04
N GLY A 78 -0.49 4.03 1.59
CA GLY A 78 -1.76 4.57 2.10
C GLY A 78 -1.71 4.89 3.60
N ASP A 79 -2.63 4.32 4.37
CA ASP A 79 -2.74 4.54 5.81
C ASP A 79 -1.76 3.69 6.66
N GLU A 80 -0.93 2.86 6.03
CA GLU A 80 0.09 2.07 6.71
C GLU A 80 1.38 2.87 7.03
N ARG A 81 1.33 4.19 6.90
CA ARG A 81 2.47 5.10 7.07
C ARG A 81 2.86 5.26 8.54
N PRO A 82 4.07 4.87 8.95
CA PRO A 82 4.48 4.80 10.36
C PRO A 82 4.70 6.18 11.00
N TRP A 83 4.79 7.26 10.23
CA TRP A 83 4.89 8.63 10.73
C TRP A 83 3.56 9.26 11.12
N ILE A 84 2.43 8.54 10.97
CA ILE A 84 1.13 8.96 11.47
C ILE A 84 0.98 8.48 12.92
N ALA A 85 0.60 9.39 13.81
CA ALA A 85 0.33 9.06 15.21
C ALA A 85 -0.80 8.03 15.33
N GLY A 86 -0.68 7.10 16.29
CA GLY A 86 -1.64 6.01 16.45
C GLY A 86 -1.48 4.85 15.44
N ASN A 87 -0.60 4.97 14.42
CA ASN A 87 -0.33 3.87 13.48
C ASN A 87 0.21 2.64 14.21
N ARG A 88 -0.34 1.47 13.89
CA ARG A 88 0.01 0.16 14.47
C ARG A 88 0.53 -0.83 13.44
N ASN A 89 1.12 -0.34 12.35
CA ASN A 89 1.73 -1.16 11.32
C ASN A 89 2.77 -2.13 11.93
N HIS A 90 2.78 -3.36 11.44
CA HIS A 90 3.71 -4.40 11.90
C HIS A 90 5.19 -3.98 11.78
N TYR A 91 5.54 -3.25 10.73
CA TYR A 91 6.91 -2.81 10.45
C TYR A 91 7.23 -1.42 11.02
N ARG A 92 6.35 -0.82 11.84
CA ARG A 92 6.56 0.52 12.41
C ARG A 92 7.88 0.64 13.17
N LYS A 93 8.20 -0.34 14.01
CA LYS A 93 9.45 -0.32 14.79
C LYS A 93 10.69 -0.31 13.90
N LEU A 94 10.66 -1.02 12.78
CA LEU A 94 11.76 -1.01 11.83
C LEU A 94 11.95 0.38 11.22
N TYR A 95 10.88 1.05 10.81
CA TYR A 95 10.93 2.43 10.35
C TYR A 95 11.53 3.36 11.43
N GLU A 96 11.07 3.26 12.67
CA GLU A 96 11.55 4.07 13.80
C GLU A 96 13.05 3.84 14.04
N THR A 97 13.54 2.61 13.96
CA THR A 97 14.96 2.27 14.07
C THR A 97 15.82 2.97 12.99
N TYR A 98 15.32 3.04 11.76
CA TYR A 98 16.03 3.76 10.69
C TYR A 98 15.94 5.28 10.87
N LEU A 99 14.77 5.79 11.24
CA LEU A 99 14.57 7.23 11.51
C LEU A 99 15.55 7.73 12.58
N ASP A 100 15.76 6.95 13.65
CA ASP A 100 16.69 7.29 14.73
C ASP A 100 18.15 7.41 14.30
N ARG A 101 18.49 6.90 13.11
CA ARG A 101 19.83 6.99 12.52
C ARG A 101 19.97 8.15 11.52
N THR A 102 18.94 8.96 11.37
CA THR A 102 18.91 10.11 10.45
C THR A 102 18.91 11.43 11.21
N PRO A 103 19.22 12.56 10.54
CA PRO A 103 19.07 13.88 11.12
C PRO A 103 17.63 14.24 11.54
N TRP A 104 16.63 13.48 11.06
CA TRP A 104 15.21 13.68 11.40
C TRP A 104 14.77 12.88 12.64
N LYS A 105 15.70 12.32 13.39
CA LYS A 105 15.42 11.71 14.70
C LYS A 105 14.62 12.68 15.57
N GLY A 106 13.54 12.20 16.17
CA GLY A 106 12.67 13.02 17.03
C GLY A 106 11.66 13.89 16.28
N THR A 107 11.59 13.82 14.94
CA THR A 107 10.52 14.50 14.18
C THR A 107 9.16 14.07 14.71
N PRO A 108 8.26 15.02 15.10
CA PRO A 108 6.94 14.69 15.61
C PRO A 108 6.10 13.97 14.55
N LYS A 109 5.31 13.00 15.02
CA LYS A 109 4.36 12.30 14.15
C LYS A 109 3.21 13.21 13.78
N GLN A 110 2.62 12.98 12.62
CA GLN A 110 1.39 13.65 12.19
C GLN A 110 0.23 13.22 13.10
N THR A 111 -0.40 14.16 13.75
CA THR A 111 -1.53 13.97 14.69
C THR A 111 -2.89 14.16 14.03
N GLY A 112 -3.97 13.89 14.77
CA GLY A 112 -5.36 14.11 14.34
C GLY A 112 -6.02 12.93 13.66
N LYS A 113 -5.32 11.79 13.53
CA LYS A 113 -5.87 10.56 12.91
C LYS A 113 -5.83 9.34 13.84
N GLU A 114 -5.59 9.52 15.13
CA GLU A 114 -5.33 8.44 16.08
C GLU A 114 -6.53 7.48 16.21
N LEU A 115 -7.75 8.02 16.31
CA LEU A 115 -8.97 7.21 16.37
C LEU A 115 -9.16 6.43 15.05
N TYR A 116 -8.95 7.10 13.90
CA TYR A 116 -9.02 6.44 12.61
C TYR A 116 -7.99 5.31 12.50
N MET A 117 -6.75 5.53 12.94
CA MET A 117 -5.70 4.50 12.94
C MET A 117 -6.05 3.31 13.83
N PHE A 118 -6.68 3.56 14.98
CA PHE A 118 -7.17 2.50 15.87
C PHE A 118 -8.27 1.67 15.19
N LEU A 119 -9.27 2.32 14.61
CA LEU A 119 -10.36 1.64 13.89
C LEU A 119 -9.84 0.88 12.66
N TRP A 120 -8.91 1.47 11.92
CA TRP A 120 -8.26 0.82 10.78
C TRP A 120 -7.49 -0.44 11.20
N TRP A 121 -6.74 -0.37 12.28
CA TRP A 121 -6.04 -1.53 12.84
C TRP A 121 -7.03 -2.61 13.31
N GLY A 122 -8.09 -2.23 14.00
CA GLY A 122 -9.16 -3.12 14.45
C GLY A 122 -9.82 -3.84 13.28
N LEU A 123 -10.18 -3.11 12.23
CA LEU A 123 -10.73 -3.66 10.99
C LEU A 123 -9.79 -4.68 10.35
N ASN A 124 -8.50 -4.35 10.22
CA ASN A 124 -7.52 -5.26 9.65
C ASN A 124 -7.38 -6.53 10.50
N LYS A 125 -7.41 -6.42 11.83
CA LYS A 125 -7.35 -7.58 12.74
C LYS A 125 -8.61 -8.44 12.68
N ALA A 126 -9.78 -7.83 12.75
CA ALA A 126 -11.06 -8.53 12.69
C ALA A 126 -11.27 -9.28 11.37
N THR A 127 -10.74 -8.75 10.27
CA THR A 127 -10.91 -9.33 8.93
C THR A 127 -9.77 -10.24 8.48
N LEU A 128 -8.77 -10.52 9.34
CA LEU A 128 -7.69 -11.46 9.01
C LEU A 128 -8.19 -12.86 8.65
N LEU A 129 -9.23 -13.33 9.36
CA LEU A 129 -9.85 -14.63 9.13
C LEU A 129 -10.87 -14.62 7.97
N CYS A 130 -11.37 -13.45 7.60
CA CYS A 130 -12.36 -13.22 6.54
C CYS A 130 -11.87 -12.17 5.53
N PRO A 131 -10.82 -12.44 4.75
CA PRO A 131 -10.27 -11.44 3.82
C PRO A 131 -11.27 -11.02 2.75
N GLY A 132 -12.23 -11.87 2.38
CA GLY A 132 -13.33 -11.51 1.47
C GLY A 132 -14.19 -10.37 2.01
N LEU A 133 -14.51 -10.37 3.30
CA LEU A 133 -15.23 -9.27 3.95
C LEU A 133 -14.41 -7.97 3.89
N ARG A 134 -13.11 -8.04 4.14
CA ARG A 134 -12.21 -6.88 4.03
C ARG A 134 -12.24 -6.27 2.64
N LEU A 135 -12.22 -7.10 1.61
CA LEU A 135 -12.28 -6.68 0.22
C LEU A 135 -13.64 -6.07 -0.14
N TRP A 136 -14.72 -6.68 0.32
CA TRP A 136 -16.07 -6.15 0.13
C TRP A 136 -16.20 -4.76 0.75
N ILE A 137 -15.73 -4.57 1.99
CA ILE A 137 -15.71 -3.26 2.67
C ILE A 137 -14.88 -2.26 1.84
N SER A 138 -13.69 -2.65 1.39
CA SER A 138 -12.83 -1.78 0.59
C SER A 138 -13.47 -1.36 -0.72
N ARG A 139 -14.11 -2.28 -1.43
CA ARG A 139 -14.81 -1.98 -2.70
C ARG A 139 -16.00 -1.07 -2.49
N ARG A 140 -16.76 -1.27 -1.41
CA ARG A 140 -18.00 -0.51 -1.14
C ARG A 140 -17.74 0.91 -0.64
N PHE A 141 -16.70 1.07 0.17
CA PHE A 141 -16.45 2.33 0.87
C PHE A 141 -15.14 3.01 0.48
N GLY A 142 -14.18 2.29 -0.08
CA GLY A 142 -12.83 2.80 -0.38
C GLY A 142 -12.87 4.03 -1.31
N MET A 143 -13.62 3.96 -2.40
CA MET A 143 -13.74 5.11 -3.32
C MET A 143 -14.39 6.32 -2.66
N LYS A 144 -15.42 6.12 -1.82
CA LYS A 144 -16.07 7.23 -1.10
C LYS A 144 -15.10 7.95 -0.15
N VAL A 145 -14.20 7.20 0.50
CA VAL A 145 -13.17 7.78 1.37
C VAL A 145 -12.15 8.56 0.55
N ILE A 146 -11.75 8.05 -0.61
CA ILE A 146 -10.82 8.74 -1.52
C ILE A 146 -11.44 10.02 -2.04
N ASP A 147 -12.69 9.98 -2.50
CA ASP A 147 -13.40 11.15 -3.02
C ASP A 147 -13.62 12.22 -1.95
N ALA A 148 -13.93 11.82 -0.71
CA ALA A 148 -14.04 12.73 0.42
C ALA A 148 -12.69 13.43 0.73
N ARG A 149 -11.57 12.70 0.62
CA ARG A 149 -10.23 13.27 0.85
C ARG A 149 -9.77 14.23 -0.25
N LYS A 150 -10.26 14.06 -1.49
CA LYS A 150 -9.94 15.00 -2.59
C LYS A 150 -10.67 16.33 -2.48
N LYS A 151 -11.78 16.36 -1.71
CA LYS A 151 -12.62 17.56 -1.50
C LYS A 151 -12.24 18.36 -0.26
N SER A 152 -11.41 17.80 0.63
CA SER A 152 -10.86 18.44 1.82
C SER A 152 -9.47 19.01 1.55
#